data_022cf8fd92cd98c9c6e5e89d09c8b7c1
#
_entry.id   022cf8fd92cd98c9c6e5e89d09c8b7c1
#
_cell.length_a   1.000
_cell.length_b   1.000
_cell.length_c   1.000
_cell.angle_alpha   90.00
_cell.angle_beta   90.00
_cell.angle_gamma   90.00
#
_symmetry.space_group_name_H-M   'P 1'
#
loop_
_entity.id
_entity.type
_entity.pdbx_description
1 polymer ?
#
loop_
_entity_poly.entity_id
_entity_poly.type
_entity_poly.pdbx_seq_one_letter_code
_entity_poly.pdbx_strand_id
1 'polypeptide(L)'
;MEQKQPLIIRDKNQMRNWSRSMRSQFKLIAFVSTMGYLHQGRLSLITEAHKHANVVAVSIYVNLGQFSPNEDLSTYPSDFEGDVQRLLFVPGGVEVVFNPKNLYDYGESGGSDGGVGGGEVVSCVEKSGLGHESWVRVEKLEKGLCGKSMSVFFRGVATIVAKLFNIVEPDVVVFGKNDY
;
A
#
# COMPACT_ATOMS: atom_id res chain seq x y z
N MET A 1 11.72 0.75 27.63
CA MET A 1 10.71 1.51 26.84
C MET A 1 9.61 0.51 26.51
N GLU A 2 8.37 0.82 26.86
CA GLU A 2 7.22 -0.02 26.47
C GLU A 2 7.12 -0.01 24.95
N GLN A 3 7.18 -1.19 24.34
CA GLN A 3 6.99 -1.35 22.91
C GLN A 3 5.50 -1.16 22.61
N LYS A 4 5.16 0.00 22.08
CA LYS A 4 3.79 0.32 21.71
C LYS A 4 3.43 -0.45 20.44
N GLN A 5 2.45 -1.35 20.54
CA GLN A 5 1.93 -2.03 19.35
C GLN A 5 1.26 -1.02 18.40
N PRO A 6 1.52 -1.12 17.09
CA PRO A 6 0.84 -0.29 16.11
C PRO A 6 -0.65 -0.60 16.06
N LEU A 7 -1.46 0.43 15.83
CA LEU A 7 -2.88 0.25 15.52
C LEU A 7 -3.01 -0.41 14.14
N ILE A 8 -3.69 -1.54 14.05
CA ILE A 8 -3.96 -2.19 12.77
C ILE A 8 -5.29 -1.71 12.22
N ILE A 9 -5.25 -1.05 11.05
CA ILE A 9 -6.45 -0.58 10.35
C ILE A 9 -6.58 -1.32 9.02
N ARG A 10 -7.79 -1.84 8.73
CA ARG A 10 -8.08 -2.58 7.49
C ARG A 10 -9.11 -1.88 6.60
N ASP A 11 -9.86 -0.97 7.17
CA ASP A 11 -10.89 -0.19 6.46
C ASP A 11 -10.37 1.19 6.04
N LYS A 12 -10.65 1.58 4.79
CA LYS A 12 -10.20 2.85 4.22
C LYS A 12 -10.77 4.09 4.89
N ASN A 13 -12.01 4.01 5.39
CA ASN A 13 -12.64 5.16 6.05
C ASN A 13 -12.10 5.32 7.48
N GLN A 14 -11.83 4.21 8.17
CA GLN A 14 -11.15 4.24 9.46
C GLN A 14 -9.74 4.84 9.31
N MET A 15 -9.01 4.49 8.23
CA MET A 15 -7.69 5.06 7.98
C MET A 15 -7.76 6.56 7.74
N ARG A 16 -8.70 7.05 6.92
CA ARG A 16 -8.93 8.49 6.73
C ARG A 16 -9.26 9.21 8.04
N ASN A 17 -10.13 8.60 8.86
CA ASN A 17 -10.51 9.17 10.15
C ASN A 17 -9.32 9.26 11.10
N TRP A 18 -8.46 8.24 11.12
CA TRP A 18 -7.22 8.27 11.89
C TRP A 18 -6.30 9.41 11.42
N SER A 19 -6.07 9.53 10.13
CA SER A 19 -5.21 10.58 9.56
C SER A 19 -5.73 11.98 9.89
N ARG A 20 -7.04 12.20 9.75
CA ARG A 20 -7.69 13.47 10.10
C ARG A 20 -7.60 13.77 11.60
N SER A 21 -7.70 12.75 12.45
CA SER A 21 -7.50 12.88 13.89
C SER A 21 -6.06 13.27 14.24
N MET A 22 -5.06 12.75 13.55
CA MET A 22 -3.66 13.16 13.75
C MET A 22 -3.47 14.63 13.35
N ARG A 23 -4.00 15.04 12.21
CA ARG A 23 -3.92 16.41 11.75
C ARG A 23 -4.65 17.40 12.64
N SER A 24 -5.80 17.05 13.20
CA SER A 24 -6.50 17.91 14.18
C SER A 24 -5.68 18.13 15.46
N GLN A 25 -4.72 17.27 15.72
CA GLN A 25 -3.73 17.42 16.80
C GLN A 25 -2.43 18.11 16.33
N PHE A 26 -2.41 18.68 15.14
CA PHE A 26 -1.24 19.32 14.51
C PHE A 26 -0.04 18.39 14.33
N LYS A 27 -0.28 17.08 14.15
CA LYS A 27 0.77 16.10 13.90
C LYS A 27 0.97 15.91 12.40
N LEU A 28 2.23 15.96 11.97
CA LEU A 28 2.63 15.57 10.63
C LEU A 28 2.69 14.05 10.52
N ILE A 29 2.20 13.52 9.42
CA ILE A 29 2.14 12.09 9.11
C ILE A 29 3.20 11.77 8.06
N ALA A 30 4.18 10.93 8.41
CA ALA A 30 5.02 10.28 7.41
C ALA A 30 4.43 8.93 7.02
N PHE A 31 4.58 8.58 5.76
CA PHE A 31 4.04 7.34 5.21
C PHE A 31 5.11 6.53 4.47
N VAL A 32 5.14 5.23 4.76
CA VAL A 32 5.97 4.25 4.06
C VAL A 32 5.05 3.17 3.48
N SER A 33 4.99 3.07 2.16
CA SER A 33 4.22 2.02 1.50
C SER A 33 5.04 0.76 1.32
N THR A 34 4.47 -0.40 1.66
CA THR A 34 5.12 -1.71 1.48
C THR A 34 4.13 -2.78 1.02
N MET A 35 4.65 -3.84 0.45
CA MET A 35 3.87 -5.05 0.17
C MET A 35 4.06 -6.15 1.23
N GLY A 36 4.71 -5.83 2.34
CA GLY A 36 5.06 -6.79 3.38
C GLY A 36 6.42 -7.45 3.16
N TYR A 37 6.67 -8.54 3.91
CA TYR A 37 7.95 -9.23 3.98
C TYR A 37 9.10 -8.26 4.28
N LEU A 38 8.96 -7.55 5.40
CA LEU A 38 9.82 -6.44 5.78
C LEU A 38 11.26 -6.94 6.07
N HIS A 39 12.21 -6.32 5.41
CA HIS A 39 13.64 -6.54 5.62
C HIS A 39 14.31 -5.24 6.07
N GLN A 40 15.59 -5.32 6.45
CA GLN A 40 16.33 -4.20 7.02
C GLN A 40 16.26 -2.91 6.18
N GLY A 41 16.30 -3.02 4.84
CA GLY A 41 16.18 -1.88 3.95
C GLY A 41 14.84 -1.14 4.10
N ARG A 42 13.72 -1.88 4.22
CA ARG A 42 12.39 -1.27 4.44
C ARG A 42 12.24 -0.69 5.84
N LEU A 43 12.82 -1.34 6.85
CA LEU A 43 12.83 -0.80 8.23
C LEU A 43 13.64 0.49 8.33
N SER A 44 14.69 0.66 7.54
CA SER A 44 15.46 1.91 7.49
C SER A 44 14.66 3.09 6.93
N LEU A 45 13.71 2.85 6.01
CA LEU A 45 12.81 3.90 5.51
C LEU A 45 11.88 4.41 6.62
N ILE A 46 11.43 3.53 7.50
CA ILE A 46 10.60 3.91 8.65
C ILE A 46 11.41 4.74 9.64
N THR A 47 12.66 4.36 9.89
CA THR A 47 13.59 5.14 10.71
C THR A 47 13.85 6.53 10.09
N GLU A 48 13.98 6.60 8.77
CA GLU A 48 14.11 7.88 8.06
C GLU A 48 12.84 8.73 8.19
N ALA A 49 11.66 8.11 8.06
CA ALA A 49 10.37 8.79 8.18
C ALA A 49 10.21 9.55 9.51
N HIS A 50 10.74 9.02 10.61
CA HIS A 50 10.72 9.68 11.91
C HIS A 50 11.50 11.01 11.99
N LYS A 51 12.42 11.24 11.06
CA LYS A 51 13.14 12.52 11.00
C LYS A 51 12.30 13.67 10.44
N HIS A 52 11.19 13.35 9.79
CA HIS A 52 10.41 14.29 9.00
C HIS A 52 8.98 14.50 9.53
N ALA A 53 8.50 13.65 10.44
CA ALA A 53 7.12 13.72 10.92
C ALA A 53 6.98 13.27 12.38
N ASN A 54 5.84 13.61 12.96
CA ASN A 54 5.52 13.30 14.37
C ASN A 54 5.02 11.86 14.54
N VAL A 55 4.35 11.33 13.51
CA VAL A 55 3.75 9.99 13.49
C VAL A 55 4.07 9.28 12.18
N VAL A 56 4.28 7.98 12.26
CA VAL A 56 4.58 7.15 11.08
C VAL A 56 3.46 6.16 10.83
N ALA A 57 2.93 6.20 9.61
CA ALA A 57 2.00 5.22 9.07
C ALA A 57 2.72 4.30 8.09
N VAL A 58 2.48 3.01 8.16
CA VAL A 58 3.02 2.02 7.22
C VAL A 58 1.86 1.30 6.55
N SER A 59 1.89 1.10 5.23
CA SER A 59 0.98 0.15 4.61
C SER A 59 1.66 -1.20 4.36
N ILE A 60 0.90 -2.27 4.58
CA ILE A 60 1.26 -3.62 4.17
C ILE A 60 0.14 -4.10 3.25
N TYR A 61 0.37 -4.01 1.94
CA TYR A 61 -0.64 -4.38 0.94
C TYR A 61 0.02 -4.94 -0.31
N VAL A 62 -0.27 -6.19 -0.64
CA VAL A 62 0.19 -6.82 -1.89
C VAL A 62 -0.67 -6.27 -3.04
N ASN A 63 -0.06 -5.44 -3.88
CA ASN A 63 -0.74 -4.79 -4.98
C ASN A 63 -0.83 -5.70 -6.20
N LEU A 64 -1.95 -6.36 -6.37
CA LEU A 64 -2.18 -7.26 -7.49
C LEU A 64 -2.14 -6.54 -8.85
N GLY A 65 -2.47 -5.25 -8.88
CA GLY A 65 -2.49 -4.43 -10.10
C GLY A 65 -1.13 -4.19 -10.74
N GLN A 66 -0.02 -4.53 -10.09
CA GLN A 66 1.35 -4.36 -10.64
C GLN A 66 1.96 -5.66 -11.17
N PHE A 67 1.30 -6.80 -10.96
CA PHE A 67 1.76 -8.09 -11.44
C PHE A 67 1.21 -8.40 -12.82
N SER A 68 1.99 -9.12 -13.62
CA SER A 68 1.50 -9.61 -14.91
C SER A 68 0.57 -10.83 -14.72
N PRO A 69 -0.32 -11.13 -15.67
CA PRO A 69 -1.22 -12.28 -15.59
C PRO A 69 -0.52 -13.64 -15.43
N ASN A 70 0.75 -13.70 -15.83
CA ASN A 70 1.55 -14.93 -15.80
C ASN A 70 2.39 -15.07 -14.51
N GLU A 71 2.35 -14.07 -13.61
CA GLU A 71 3.06 -14.14 -12.33
C GLU A 71 2.19 -14.82 -11.29
N ASP A 72 2.73 -15.86 -10.67
CA ASP A 72 2.03 -16.59 -9.62
C ASP A 72 2.12 -15.82 -8.29
N LEU A 73 1.04 -15.13 -7.98
CA LEU A 73 0.89 -14.35 -6.75
C LEU A 73 0.87 -15.22 -5.48
N SER A 74 0.54 -16.51 -5.62
CA SER A 74 0.54 -17.43 -4.49
C SER A 74 1.95 -17.65 -3.93
N THR A 75 2.97 -17.39 -4.76
CA THR A 75 4.38 -17.50 -4.37
C THR A 75 4.93 -16.22 -3.72
N TYR A 76 4.17 -15.10 -3.73
CA TYR A 76 4.65 -13.89 -3.09
C TYR A 76 4.71 -14.06 -1.57
N PRO A 77 5.89 -13.84 -0.95
CA PRO A 77 6.05 -14.08 0.47
C PRO A 77 5.19 -13.11 1.29
N SER A 78 4.36 -13.67 2.16
CA SER A 78 3.49 -12.91 3.06
C SER A 78 3.64 -13.45 4.48
N ASP A 79 4.03 -12.57 5.39
CA ASP A 79 4.21 -12.87 6.81
C ASP A 79 3.77 -11.65 7.62
N PHE A 80 2.47 -11.39 7.63
CA PHE A 80 1.93 -10.19 8.27
C PHE A 80 2.27 -10.11 9.78
N GLU A 81 2.17 -11.22 10.47
CA GLU A 81 2.47 -11.26 11.91
C GLU A 81 3.95 -11.02 12.18
N GLY A 82 4.83 -11.66 11.42
CA GLY A 82 6.26 -11.41 11.48
C GLY A 82 6.63 -9.98 11.11
N ASP A 83 5.94 -9.39 10.15
CA ASP A 83 6.13 -7.99 9.78
C ASP A 83 5.74 -7.05 10.93
N VAL A 84 4.58 -7.27 11.56
CA VAL A 84 4.17 -6.48 12.73
C VAL A 84 5.18 -6.64 13.87
N GLN A 85 5.69 -7.84 14.12
CA GLN A 85 6.74 -8.05 15.12
C GLN A 85 8.02 -7.26 14.80
N ARG A 86 8.46 -7.24 13.54
CA ARG A 86 9.63 -6.45 13.11
C ARG A 86 9.41 -4.95 13.32
N LEU A 87 8.19 -4.45 13.10
CA LEU A 87 7.86 -3.04 13.32
C LEU A 87 7.95 -2.62 14.79
N LEU A 88 7.74 -3.53 15.75
CA LEU A 88 7.90 -3.24 17.17
C LEU A 88 9.34 -2.86 17.57
N PHE A 89 10.32 -3.32 16.80
CA PHE A 89 11.74 -3.06 17.07
C PHE A 89 12.29 -1.83 16.34
N VAL A 90 11.47 -1.15 15.54
CA VAL A 90 11.90 0.08 14.86
C VAL A 90 12.02 1.21 15.89
N PRO A 91 13.16 1.91 15.95
CA PRO A 91 13.33 3.08 16.80
C PRO A 91 12.27 4.15 16.49
N GLY A 92 11.55 4.61 17.51
CA GLY A 92 10.42 5.53 17.35
C GLY A 92 9.07 4.84 17.21
N GLY A 93 9.04 3.56 16.81
CA GLY A 93 7.82 2.77 16.64
C GLY A 93 7.06 3.08 15.35
N VAL A 94 5.87 2.52 15.21
CA VAL A 94 4.91 2.81 14.13
C VAL A 94 3.55 3.02 14.79
N GLU A 95 2.87 4.12 14.49
CA GLU A 95 1.59 4.43 15.11
C GLU A 95 0.45 3.61 14.51
N VAL A 96 0.50 3.40 13.19
CA VAL A 96 -0.55 2.68 12.48
C VAL A 96 0.01 1.84 11.34
N VAL A 97 -0.51 0.64 11.21
CA VAL A 97 -0.33 -0.22 10.03
C VAL A 97 -1.64 -0.30 9.28
N PHE A 98 -1.65 0.17 8.06
CA PHE A 98 -2.78 0.06 7.15
C PHE A 98 -2.64 -1.23 6.32
N ASN A 99 -3.50 -2.21 6.61
CA ASN A 99 -3.50 -3.51 5.92
C ASN A 99 -4.89 -3.82 5.35
N PRO A 100 -5.30 -3.12 4.29
CA PRO A 100 -6.61 -3.33 3.67
C PRO A 100 -6.66 -4.68 2.92
N LYS A 101 -7.86 -5.27 2.82
CA LYS A 101 -8.07 -6.50 2.05
C LYS A 101 -8.10 -6.22 0.55
N ASN A 102 -8.74 -5.11 0.16
CA ASN A 102 -8.86 -4.72 -1.25
C ASN A 102 -8.90 -3.19 -1.36
N LEU A 103 -8.10 -2.66 -2.29
CA LEU A 103 -8.10 -1.23 -2.64
C LEU A 103 -8.65 -0.96 -4.05
N TYR A 104 -9.02 -2.01 -4.77
CA TYR A 104 -9.71 -1.95 -6.05
C TYR A 104 -11.16 -2.38 -5.82
N ASP A 105 -11.98 -1.49 -5.26
CA ASP A 105 -13.40 -1.75 -5.06
C ASP A 105 -14.10 -1.78 -6.42
N TYR A 106 -14.32 -2.96 -6.90
CA TYR A 106 -15.33 -3.20 -7.93
C TYR A 106 -16.64 -3.28 -7.18
N GLY A 107 -17.53 -2.30 -7.37
CA GLY A 107 -18.79 -2.24 -6.64
C GLY A 107 -19.43 -3.62 -6.54
N GLU A 108 -20.02 -3.92 -5.39
CA GLU A 108 -20.84 -5.13 -5.24
C GLU A 108 -21.90 -5.09 -6.33
N SER A 109 -21.67 -5.79 -7.43
CA SER A 109 -22.73 -6.15 -8.33
C SER A 109 -23.69 -7.02 -7.52
N GLY A 110 -24.84 -6.45 -7.16
CA GLY A 110 -25.86 -7.09 -6.35
C GLY A 110 -26.30 -8.40 -7.01
N GLY A 111 -25.66 -9.46 -6.62
CA GLY A 111 -26.00 -10.85 -6.88
C GLY A 111 -26.33 -11.46 -5.55
N SER A 112 -27.65 -11.56 -5.27
CA SER A 112 -28.22 -12.39 -4.23
C SER A 112 -27.92 -13.86 -4.55
N ASP A 113 -26.76 -14.34 -4.16
CA ASP A 113 -26.59 -15.76 -3.83
C ASP A 113 -25.29 -15.95 -3.04
N GLY A 114 -25.36 -16.75 -1.97
CA GLY A 114 -24.36 -16.90 -0.93
C GLY A 114 -23.06 -17.61 -1.34
N GLY A 115 -22.43 -17.16 -2.42
CA GLY A 115 -21.12 -17.59 -2.84
C GLY A 115 -20.06 -16.62 -2.34
N VAL A 116 -18.99 -17.13 -1.78
CA VAL A 116 -17.75 -16.40 -1.44
C VAL A 116 -17.25 -15.76 -2.76
N GLY A 117 -17.72 -14.54 -3.02
CA GLY A 117 -17.31 -13.75 -4.16
C GLY A 117 -15.89 -13.24 -3.96
N GLY A 118 -14.91 -14.08 -4.24
CA GLY A 118 -13.57 -13.65 -4.55
C GLY A 118 -13.67 -12.89 -5.87
N GLY A 119 -13.87 -11.56 -5.82
CA GLY A 119 -13.73 -10.72 -7.01
C GLY A 119 -12.33 -10.97 -7.56
N GLU A 120 -12.26 -11.60 -8.71
CA GLU A 120 -11.01 -11.87 -9.40
C GLU A 120 -10.32 -10.53 -9.61
N VAL A 121 -9.24 -10.27 -8.88
CA VAL A 121 -8.47 -9.05 -9.05
C VAL A 121 -7.83 -9.13 -10.42
N VAL A 122 -8.42 -8.42 -11.34
CA VAL A 122 -7.94 -8.36 -12.71
C VAL A 122 -6.63 -7.58 -12.68
N SER A 123 -5.55 -8.23 -13.14
CA SER A 123 -4.29 -7.58 -13.45
C SER A 123 -4.54 -6.31 -14.28
N CYS A 124 -3.67 -5.33 -14.17
CA CYS A 124 -3.73 -4.07 -14.95
C CYS A 124 -3.89 -4.27 -16.46
N VAL A 125 -3.84 -5.48 -16.93
CA VAL A 125 -3.55 -5.72 -18.33
C VAL A 125 -4.77 -5.94 -19.18
N GLU A 126 -5.86 -6.54 -18.76
CA GLU A 126 -6.75 -6.89 -19.86
C GLU A 126 -8.09 -7.57 -19.54
N LYS A 127 -8.96 -6.97 -18.85
CA LYS A 127 -10.36 -7.30 -19.15
C LYS A 127 -11.16 -6.00 -19.22
N SER A 128 -11.24 -5.46 -20.41
CA SER A 128 -12.24 -4.44 -20.73
C SER A 128 -13.63 -4.96 -20.36
N GLY A 129 -14.29 -4.33 -19.40
CA GLY A 129 -15.67 -4.60 -19.02
C GLY A 129 -15.92 -5.04 -17.58
N LEU A 130 -14.95 -5.61 -16.88
CA LEU A 130 -15.11 -6.02 -15.47
C LEU A 130 -13.96 -5.53 -14.58
N GLY A 131 -13.01 -4.79 -15.14
CA GLY A 131 -11.81 -4.33 -14.44
C GLY A 131 -11.95 -2.93 -13.88
N HIS A 132 -10.92 -2.50 -13.16
CA HIS A 132 -10.81 -1.15 -12.64
C HIS A 132 -10.65 -0.14 -13.78
N GLU A 133 -11.53 0.86 -13.84
CA GLU A 133 -11.62 1.79 -14.98
C GLU A 133 -10.61 2.94 -14.91
N SER A 134 -10.08 3.25 -13.73
CA SER A 134 -9.23 4.41 -13.52
C SER A 134 -7.80 4.02 -13.19
N TRP A 135 -6.86 4.43 -14.04
CA TRP A 135 -5.43 4.16 -13.89
C TRP A 135 -4.62 5.44 -13.91
N VAL A 136 -3.59 5.49 -13.06
CA VAL A 136 -2.59 6.57 -13.08
C VAL A 136 -1.39 6.12 -13.92
N ARG A 137 -0.95 6.97 -14.85
CA ARG A 137 0.21 6.73 -15.70
C ARG A 137 1.25 7.85 -15.55
N VAL A 138 2.51 7.46 -15.58
CA VAL A 138 3.64 8.40 -15.60
C VAL A 138 4.42 8.18 -16.89
N GLU A 139 3.93 8.77 -17.99
CA GLU A 139 4.37 8.49 -19.35
C GLU A 139 5.88 8.57 -19.59
N LYS A 140 6.57 9.54 -18.97
CA LYS A 140 8.01 9.69 -19.15
C LYS A 140 8.79 8.57 -18.49
N LEU A 141 8.35 8.07 -17.33
CA LEU A 141 8.99 6.97 -16.64
C LEU A 141 8.71 5.63 -17.34
N GLU A 142 7.51 5.47 -17.89
CA GLU A 142 7.13 4.27 -18.66
C GLU A 142 7.93 4.12 -19.97
N LYS A 143 8.48 5.21 -20.52
CA LYS A 143 9.23 5.20 -21.78
C LYS A 143 10.74 4.94 -21.61
N GLY A 144 11.25 5.03 -20.38
CA GLY A 144 12.67 4.86 -20.04
C GLY A 144 13.01 3.45 -19.52
N LEU A 145 14.31 3.07 -19.58
CA LEU A 145 14.84 1.84 -18.96
C LEU A 145 13.97 0.59 -19.23
N CYS A 146 13.42 0.01 -18.17
CA CYS A 146 12.58 -1.19 -18.24
C CYS A 146 11.12 -0.91 -18.65
N GLY A 147 10.71 0.35 -18.84
CA GLY A 147 9.31 0.73 -19.06
C GLY A 147 8.68 0.13 -20.32
N LYS A 148 9.47 -0.19 -21.35
CA LYS A 148 8.95 -0.85 -22.56
C LYS A 148 8.49 -2.30 -22.33
N SER A 149 9.08 -2.99 -21.35
CA SER A 149 8.74 -4.37 -20.99
C SER A 149 7.87 -4.45 -19.72
N MET A 150 7.78 -3.37 -18.93
CA MET A 150 7.13 -3.33 -17.63
C MET A 150 6.12 -2.17 -17.49
N SER A 151 5.52 -1.71 -18.58
CA SER A 151 4.55 -0.60 -18.57
C SER A 151 3.35 -0.86 -17.63
N VAL A 152 2.94 -2.10 -17.52
CA VAL A 152 1.89 -2.57 -16.61
C VAL A 152 2.28 -2.40 -15.16
N PHE A 153 3.50 -2.80 -14.82
CA PHE A 153 4.06 -2.66 -13.48
C PHE A 153 4.03 -1.20 -13.02
N PHE A 154 4.60 -0.27 -13.80
CA PHE A 154 4.65 1.15 -13.43
C PHE A 154 3.26 1.76 -13.29
N ARG A 155 2.33 1.42 -14.17
CA ARG A 155 0.93 1.86 -14.08
C ARG A 155 0.27 1.33 -12.81
N GLY A 156 0.48 0.06 -12.47
CA GLY A 156 -0.03 -0.55 -11.25
C GLY A 156 0.52 0.11 -9.99
N VAL A 157 1.83 0.35 -9.95
CA VAL A 157 2.50 1.04 -8.83
C VAL A 157 1.99 2.48 -8.69
N ALA A 158 1.96 3.26 -9.77
CA ALA A 158 1.47 4.64 -9.72
C ALA A 158 0.01 4.73 -9.26
N THR A 159 -0.82 3.80 -9.70
CA THR A 159 -2.24 3.74 -9.32
C THR A 159 -2.41 3.43 -7.83
N ILE A 160 -1.73 2.40 -7.32
CA ILE A 160 -1.88 2.05 -5.90
C ILE A 160 -1.31 3.12 -4.98
N VAL A 161 -0.20 3.73 -5.36
CA VAL A 161 0.39 4.84 -4.58
C VAL A 161 -0.56 6.03 -4.55
N ALA A 162 -1.17 6.40 -5.66
CA ALA A 162 -2.17 7.47 -5.71
C ALA A 162 -3.39 7.16 -4.81
N LYS A 163 -3.88 5.91 -4.81
CA LYS A 163 -4.97 5.47 -3.92
C LYS A 163 -4.55 5.58 -2.45
N LEU A 164 -3.38 5.07 -2.10
CA LEU A 164 -2.85 5.13 -0.74
C LEU A 164 -2.70 6.58 -0.25
N PHE A 165 -2.20 7.48 -1.11
CA PHE A 165 -2.08 8.91 -0.78
C PHE A 165 -3.44 9.55 -0.49
N ASN A 166 -4.46 9.21 -1.27
CA ASN A 166 -5.83 9.71 -1.06
C ASN A 166 -6.53 9.09 0.16
N ILE A 167 -6.03 7.98 0.71
CA ILE A 167 -6.59 7.34 1.90
C ILE A 167 -5.84 7.78 3.16
N VAL A 168 -4.51 7.74 3.12
CA VAL A 168 -3.64 8.07 4.25
C VAL A 168 -3.47 9.59 4.38
N GLU A 169 -3.57 10.32 3.27
CA GLU A 169 -3.36 11.78 3.21
C GLU A 169 -2.04 12.20 3.90
N PRO A 170 -0.86 11.63 3.55
CA PRO A 170 0.38 11.88 4.26
C PRO A 170 0.93 13.29 3.96
N ASP A 171 1.70 13.85 4.92
CA ASP A 171 2.43 15.10 4.74
C ASP A 171 3.82 14.84 4.14
N VAL A 172 4.40 13.68 4.44
CA VAL A 172 5.69 13.22 3.93
C VAL A 172 5.58 11.76 3.50
N VAL A 173 6.26 11.40 2.42
CA VAL A 173 6.35 10.01 1.97
C VAL A 173 7.80 9.64 1.78
N VAL A 174 8.18 8.44 2.24
CA VAL A 174 9.54 7.94 2.13
C VAL A 174 9.54 6.68 1.28
N PHE A 175 10.31 6.73 0.19
CA PHE A 175 10.54 5.62 -0.73
C PHE A 175 12.00 5.18 -0.74
N GLY A 176 12.24 3.92 -1.02
CA GLY A 176 13.57 3.41 -1.28
C GLY A 176 14.07 3.84 -2.68
N LYS A 177 15.38 3.96 -2.86
CA LYS A 177 15.97 4.32 -4.17
C LYS A 177 15.61 3.31 -5.27
N ASN A 178 15.30 2.08 -4.92
CA ASN A 178 14.92 1.03 -5.88
C ASN A 178 13.40 0.95 -6.11
N ASP A 179 12.61 1.81 -5.48
CA ASP A 179 11.15 1.87 -5.62
C ASP A 179 10.73 2.90 -6.71
N TYR A 180 11.70 3.40 -7.50
CA TYR A 180 11.49 4.32 -8.61
C TYR A 180 11.52 3.59 -9.96
#